data_c5799bfcb3c910d9597a7b95f07cba31
#
_entry.id   c5799bfcb3c910d9597a7b95f07cba31
#
_cell.length_a   1.000
_cell.length_b   1.000
_cell.length_c   1.000
_cell.angle_alpha   90.00
_cell.angle_beta   90.00
_cell.angle_gamma   90.00
#
_symmetry.space_group_name_H-M   'P 1'
#
loop_
_entity.id
_entity.type
_entity.pdbx_description
1 polymer ?
#
loop_
_entity_poly.entity_id
_entity_poly.type
_entity_poly.pdbx_seq_one_letter_code
_entity_poly.pdbx_strand_id
1 'polypeptide(L)'
;MDGLSSLFFNDLMLTNILVPALGLILLTFVIGLIHTIASVNLMGKGKDWEESGIPIEPYKDAPLHLKIIKNNISNIFEFSVIFYFLIGVIVFNEVESTFLLICAWLYLLFRVIHSIVHISFNNTAARGAIWIFSQTALLLLFLGTAYYVLSS
;
A
#
# COMPACT_ATOMS: atom_id res chain seq x y z
N MET A 1 -4.44 38.62 5.35
CA MET A 1 -3.53 37.51 5.72
C MET A 1 -2.60 37.36 4.53
N ASP A 2 -1.31 37.58 4.81
CA ASP A 2 -0.33 37.92 3.80
C ASP A 2 -0.01 36.73 2.91
N GLY A 3 0.22 37.00 1.59
CA GLY A 3 0.48 35.97 0.57
C GLY A 3 1.63 35.00 0.90
N LEU A 4 2.56 35.38 1.78
CA LEU A 4 3.61 34.51 2.31
C LEU A 4 3.05 33.39 3.22
N SER A 5 2.05 33.68 4.04
CA SER A 5 1.47 32.66 4.96
C SER A 5 0.65 31.63 4.19
N SER A 6 -0.02 32.03 3.10
CA SER A 6 -0.74 31.09 2.25
C SER A 6 0.21 30.15 1.50
N LEU A 7 1.31 30.66 0.95
CA LEU A 7 2.33 29.85 0.29
C LEU A 7 2.96 28.81 1.23
N PHE A 8 3.28 29.19 2.47
CA PHE A 8 3.80 28.25 3.47
C PHE A 8 2.79 27.15 3.86
N PHE A 9 1.50 27.52 3.96
CA PHE A 9 0.46 26.53 4.28
C PHE A 9 0.26 25.53 3.12
N ASN A 10 0.33 26.01 1.89
CA ASN A 10 0.20 25.23 0.67
C ASN A 10 1.34 24.22 0.55
N ASP A 11 2.58 24.65 0.66
CA ASP A 11 3.75 23.77 0.64
C ASP A 11 3.69 22.71 1.75
N LEU A 12 3.18 23.07 2.94
CA LEU A 12 3.06 22.14 4.05
C LEU A 12 1.97 21.08 3.82
N MET A 13 0.84 21.44 3.22
CA MET A 13 -0.24 20.49 2.90
C MET A 13 0.17 19.50 1.82
N LEU A 14 0.78 19.97 0.73
CA LEU A 14 1.28 19.11 -0.35
C LEU A 14 2.39 18.18 0.15
N THR A 15 3.28 18.65 0.99
CA THR A 15 4.30 17.80 1.63
C THR A 15 3.64 16.77 2.53
N ASN A 16 2.62 17.13 3.30
CA ASN A 16 1.93 16.18 4.18
C ASN A 16 1.20 15.07 3.44
N ILE A 17 0.68 15.30 2.21
CA ILE A 17 0.00 14.24 1.43
C ILE A 17 0.98 13.21 0.85
N LEU A 18 2.25 13.57 0.68
CA LEU A 18 3.30 12.63 0.26
C LEU A 18 3.68 11.64 1.38
N VAL A 19 3.51 12.03 2.66
CA VAL A 19 3.92 11.18 3.79
C VAL A 19 3.20 9.83 3.81
N PRO A 20 1.86 9.74 3.67
CA PRO A 20 1.20 8.44 3.58
C PRO A 20 1.64 7.61 2.35
N ALA A 21 2.00 8.25 1.23
CA ALA A 21 2.53 7.54 0.07
C ALA A 21 3.91 6.92 0.36
N LEU A 22 4.81 7.68 0.97
CA LEU A 22 6.11 7.18 1.41
C LEU A 22 5.97 6.08 2.47
N GLY A 23 5.00 6.23 3.38
CA GLY A 23 4.67 5.21 4.38
C GLY A 23 4.23 3.88 3.75
N LEU A 24 3.44 3.94 2.68
CA LEU A 24 3.01 2.74 1.95
C LEU A 24 4.16 2.10 1.17
N ILE A 25 5.06 2.89 0.60
CA ILE A 25 6.31 2.40 -0.01
C ILE A 25 7.15 1.68 1.04
N LEU A 26 7.35 2.28 2.21
CA LEU A 26 8.09 1.67 3.31
C LEU A 26 7.46 0.35 3.75
N LEU A 27 6.12 0.30 3.91
CA LEU A 27 5.40 -0.94 4.21
C LEU A 27 5.70 -2.02 3.16
N THR A 28 5.67 -1.67 1.88
CA THR A 28 5.95 -2.59 0.78
C THR A 28 7.38 -3.15 0.87
N PHE A 29 8.38 -2.31 1.16
CA PHE A 29 9.76 -2.77 1.36
C PHE A 29 9.91 -3.68 2.57
N VAL A 30 9.26 -3.34 3.70
CA VAL A 30 9.30 -4.18 4.92
C VAL A 30 8.74 -5.57 4.65
N ILE A 31 7.55 -5.65 4.03
CA ILE A 31 6.94 -6.94 3.70
C ILE A 31 7.75 -7.69 2.65
N GLY A 32 8.31 -6.99 1.64
CA GLY A 32 9.21 -7.56 0.65
C GLY A 32 10.48 -8.15 1.28
N LEU A 33 11.06 -7.48 2.26
CA LEU A 33 12.22 -7.97 3.00
C LEU A 33 11.87 -9.23 3.81
N ILE A 34 10.75 -9.23 4.52
CA ILE A 34 10.25 -10.40 5.27
C ILE A 34 10.06 -11.58 4.31
N HIS A 35 9.48 -11.36 3.14
CA HIS A 35 9.30 -12.40 2.13
C HIS A 35 10.66 -12.93 1.62
N THR A 36 11.59 -12.04 1.33
CA THR A 36 12.93 -12.42 0.83
C THR A 36 13.67 -13.29 1.86
N ILE A 37 13.70 -12.87 3.13
CA ILE A 37 14.32 -13.62 4.21
C ILE A 37 13.67 -15.02 4.36
N ALA A 38 12.33 -15.08 4.35
CA ALA A 38 11.61 -16.33 4.44
C ALA A 38 11.89 -17.26 3.25
N SER A 39 12.00 -16.71 2.03
CA SER A 39 12.31 -17.46 0.82
C SER A 39 13.74 -18.01 0.82
N VAL A 40 14.72 -17.19 1.19
CA VAL A 40 16.14 -17.61 1.26
C VAL A 40 16.31 -18.72 2.31
N ASN A 41 15.69 -18.60 3.47
CA ASN A 41 15.74 -19.63 4.50
C ASN A 41 15.11 -20.97 4.06
N LEU A 42 14.16 -20.93 3.13
CA LEU A 42 13.58 -22.13 2.55
C LEU A 42 14.50 -22.76 1.49
N MET A 43 15.10 -21.94 0.64
CA MET A 43 16.06 -22.39 -0.39
C MET A 43 17.27 -23.09 0.22
N GLY A 44 17.78 -22.58 1.36
CA GLY A 44 18.92 -23.20 2.07
C GLY A 44 18.64 -24.57 2.71
N LYS A 45 17.40 -25.04 2.69
CA LYS A 45 16.98 -26.34 3.27
C LYS A 45 16.79 -27.45 2.22
N GLY A 46 17.40 -27.31 1.04
CA GLY A 46 17.63 -28.40 0.12
C GLY A 46 16.37 -29.03 -0.50
N LYS A 47 15.53 -28.25 -1.15
CA LYS A 47 14.77 -28.81 -2.28
C LYS A 47 15.63 -28.60 -3.52
N ASP A 48 16.11 -29.70 -4.08
CA ASP A 48 16.78 -29.70 -5.36
C ASP A 48 15.89 -28.99 -6.39
N TRP A 49 16.34 -27.84 -6.85
CA TRP A 49 15.75 -27.20 -8.01
C TRP A 49 16.11 -28.11 -9.16
N GLU A 50 15.14 -28.86 -9.70
CA GLU A 50 15.36 -29.69 -10.85
C GLU A 50 16.06 -28.89 -11.95
N GLU A 51 16.97 -29.52 -12.68
CA GLU A 51 17.78 -28.95 -13.78
C GLU A 51 16.93 -28.25 -14.88
N SER A 52 15.63 -28.31 -14.80
CA SER A 52 14.63 -27.81 -15.77
C SER A 52 14.30 -26.30 -15.69
N GLY A 53 14.91 -25.53 -14.80
CA GLY A 53 14.69 -24.08 -14.71
C GLY A 53 13.66 -23.66 -13.66
N ILE A 54 13.22 -22.38 -13.72
CA ILE A 54 12.28 -21.78 -12.75
C ILE A 54 10.92 -22.48 -12.86
N PRO A 55 10.37 -23.07 -11.76
CA PRO A 55 9.09 -23.74 -11.79
C PRO A 55 7.96 -22.77 -12.24
N ILE A 56 7.06 -23.25 -13.08
CA ILE A 56 5.89 -22.46 -13.53
C ILE A 56 5.02 -22.00 -12.33
N GLU A 57 4.99 -22.81 -11.26
CA GLU A 57 4.32 -22.52 -10.01
C GLU A 57 5.30 -22.60 -8.81
N PRO A 58 6.22 -21.63 -8.66
CA PRO A 58 7.31 -21.72 -7.68
C PRO A 58 6.85 -21.81 -6.22
N TYR A 59 5.57 -21.50 -5.93
CA TYR A 59 5.01 -21.55 -4.59
C TYR A 59 4.02 -22.71 -4.37
N LYS A 60 3.84 -23.62 -5.34
CA LYS A 60 2.88 -24.72 -5.22
C LYS A 60 3.13 -25.56 -3.95
N ASP A 61 4.37 -25.96 -3.73
CA ASP A 61 4.79 -26.77 -2.59
C ASP A 61 5.42 -25.95 -1.45
N ALA A 62 5.32 -24.64 -1.51
CA ALA A 62 5.87 -23.77 -0.48
C ALA A 62 5.10 -23.91 0.85
N PRO A 63 5.77 -23.79 2.01
CA PRO A 63 5.12 -23.74 3.31
C PRO A 63 4.05 -22.67 3.38
N LEU A 64 3.00 -22.94 4.20
CA LEU A 64 1.84 -22.05 4.30
C LEU A 64 2.23 -20.62 4.67
N HIS A 65 3.17 -20.42 5.60
CA HIS A 65 3.62 -19.08 6.00
C HIS A 65 4.20 -18.27 4.84
N LEU A 66 4.96 -18.91 3.94
CA LEU A 66 5.52 -18.24 2.78
C LEU A 66 4.44 -17.85 1.76
N LYS A 67 3.43 -18.73 1.56
CA LYS A 67 2.25 -18.42 0.73
C LYS A 67 1.47 -17.22 1.28
N ILE A 68 1.32 -17.16 2.60
CA ILE A 68 0.65 -16.05 3.29
C ILE A 68 1.40 -14.73 3.03
N ILE A 69 2.73 -14.70 3.22
CA ILE A 69 3.53 -13.49 3.01
C ILE A 69 3.49 -13.06 1.53
N LYS A 70 3.62 -14.01 0.60
CA LYS A 70 3.50 -13.73 -0.84
C LYS A 70 2.15 -13.10 -1.18
N ASN A 71 1.06 -13.67 -0.67
CA ASN A 71 -0.28 -13.16 -0.92
C ASN A 71 -0.46 -11.76 -0.34
N ASN A 72 0.17 -11.46 0.80
CA ASN A 72 0.16 -10.10 1.36
C ASN A 72 0.86 -9.09 0.44
N ILE A 73 2.01 -9.45 -0.14
CA ILE A 73 2.70 -8.60 -1.11
C ILE A 73 1.79 -8.31 -2.31
N SER A 74 1.21 -9.35 -2.93
CA SER A 74 0.30 -9.19 -4.06
C SER A 74 -0.86 -8.24 -3.73
N ASN A 75 -1.47 -8.41 -2.56
CA ASN A 75 -2.54 -7.52 -2.08
C ASN A 75 -2.09 -6.06 -1.90
N ILE A 76 -0.86 -5.83 -1.45
CA ILE A 76 -0.34 -4.46 -1.32
C ILE A 76 -0.23 -3.83 -2.72
N PHE A 77 0.32 -4.54 -3.69
CA PHE A 77 0.54 -3.99 -5.04
C PHE A 77 -0.75 -3.73 -5.81
N GLU A 78 -1.79 -4.56 -5.68
CA GLU A 78 -3.01 -4.51 -6.48
C GLU A 78 -3.64 -3.11 -6.54
N PHE A 79 -3.78 -2.43 -5.42
CA PHE A 79 -4.46 -1.12 -5.33
C PHE A 79 -3.51 0.05 -5.02
N SER A 80 -2.29 -0.22 -4.61
CA SER A 80 -1.32 0.84 -4.32
C SER A 80 -0.96 1.67 -5.55
N VAL A 81 -1.01 1.08 -6.75
CA VAL A 81 -0.77 1.80 -8.00
C VAL A 81 -1.80 2.91 -8.18
N ILE A 82 -3.08 2.64 -7.92
CA ILE A 82 -4.16 3.63 -7.99
C ILE A 82 -3.92 4.73 -6.95
N PHE A 83 -3.56 4.35 -5.73
CA PHE A 83 -3.25 5.30 -4.66
C PHE A 83 -2.11 6.25 -5.05
N TYR A 84 -0.98 5.73 -5.55
CA TYR A 84 0.16 6.55 -5.97
C TYR A 84 -0.21 7.46 -7.14
N PHE A 85 -0.99 6.97 -8.09
CA PHE A 85 -1.49 7.78 -9.19
C PHE A 85 -2.33 8.96 -8.69
N LEU A 86 -3.27 8.71 -7.75
CA LEU A 86 -4.10 9.77 -7.17
C LEU A 86 -3.27 10.80 -6.39
N ILE A 87 -2.29 10.36 -5.58
CA ILE A 87 -1.37 11.28 -4.90
C ILE A 87 -0.61 12.13 -5.92
N GLY A 88 -0.13 11.53 -7.02
CA GLY A 88 0.52 12.26 -8.11
C GLY A 88 -0.39 13.30 -8.75
N VAL A 89 -1.66 12.97 -9.01
CA VAL A 89 -2.66 13.91 -9.54
C VAL A 89 -2.92 15.06 -8.58
N ILE A 90 -3.08 14.78 -7.27
CA ILE A 90 -3.28 15.79 -6.23
C ILE A 90 -2.11 16.77 -6.18
N VAL A 91 -0.88 16.26 -6.17
CA VAL A 91 0.33 17.08 -6.12
C VAL A 91 0.51 17.89 -7.41
N PHE A 92 0.29 17.27 -8.58
CA PHE A 92 0.45 17.95 -9.86
C PHE A 92 -0.56 19.11 -10.08
N ASN A 93 -1.79 18.96 -9.56
CA ASN A 93 -2.82 19.99 -9.64
C ASN A 93 -2.85 20.91 -8.40
N GLU A 94 -1.88 20.79 -7.51
CA GLU A 94 -1.77 21.60 -6.28
C GLU A 94 -3.06 21.60 -5.45
N VAL A 95 -3.76 20.46 -5.38
CA VAL A 95 -5.04 20.33 -4.69
C VAL A 95 -4.83 20.29 -3.18
N GLU A 96 -5.29 21.33 -2.50
CA GLU A 96 -5.21 21.45 -1.05
C GLU A 96 -6.54 21.05 -0.42
N SER A 97 -6.56 19.91 0.25
CA SER A 97 -7.77 19.42 0.90
C SER A 97 -7.42 18.55 2.10
N THR A 98 -7.82 18.99 3.28
CA THR A 98 -7.75 18.21 4.52
C THR A 98 -8.51 16.89 4.40
N PHE A 99 -9.62 16.87 3.65
CA PHE A 99 -10.39 15.65 3.40
C PHE A 99 -9.55 14.61 2.64
N LEU A 100 -8.87 15.02 1.57
CA LEU A 100 -8.01 14.11 0.80
C LEU A 100 -6.83 13.62 1.64
N LEU A 101 -6.23 14.49 2.45
CA LEU A 101 -5.16 14.12 3.37
C LEU A 101 -5.64 13.06 4.39
N ILE A 102 -6.81 13.23 4.98
CA ILE A 102 -7.39 12.24 5.89
C ILE A 102 -7.64 10.91 5.18
N CYS A 103 -8.21 10.93 3.97
CA CYS A 103 -8.43 9.71 3.18
C CYS A 103 -7.12 8.97 2.89
N ALA A 104 -6.05 9.70 2.55
CA ALA A 104 -4.73 9.11 2.29
C ALA A 104 -4.13 8.44 3.54
N TRP A 105 -4.25 9.08 4.70
CA TRP A 105 -3.81 8.52 5.98
C TRP A 105 -4.65 7.30 6.42
N LEU A 106 -5.96 7.34 6.23
CA LEU A 106 -6.84 6.19 6.51
C LEU A 106 -6.51 5.01 5.60
N TYR A 107 -6.24 5.26 4.32
CA TYR A 107 -5.82 4.20 3.42
C TYR A 107 -4.53 3.54 3.91
N LEU A 108 -3.47 4.31 4.21
CA LEU A 108 -2.22 3.78 4.76
C LEU A 108 -2.46 2.99 6.06
N LEU A 109 -3.20 3.56 7.02
CA LEU A 109 -3.49 2.94 8.31
C LEU A 109 -4.14 1.56 8.13
N PHE A 110 -5.20 1.47 7.31
CA PHE A 110 -5.88 0.21 7.07
C PHE A 110 -5.00 -0.79 6.31
N ARG A 111 -4.12 -0.35 5.41
CA ARG A 111 -3.15 -1.23 4.74
C ARG A 111 -2.12 -1.80 5.71
N VAL A 112 -1.62 -1.00 6.66
CA VAL A 112 -0.73 -1.47 7.73
C VAL A 112 -1.42 -2.51 8.60
N ILE A 113 -2.63 -2.20 9.12
CA ILE A 113 -3.39 -3.12 9.96
C ILE A 113 -3.73 -4.41 9.19
N HIS A 114 -4.15 -4.31 7.92
CA HIS A 114 -4.40 -5.46 7.05
C HIS A 114 -3.17 -6.36 6.94
N SER A 115 -2.00 -5.79 6.69
CA SER A 115 -0.74 -6.54 6.55
C SER A 115 -0.34 -7.24 7.86
N ILE A 116 -0.51 -6.57 9.00
CA ILE A 116 -0.25 -7.16 10.32
C ILE A 116 -1.17 -8.36 10.56
N VAL A 117 -2.48 -8.20 10.37
CA VAL A 117 -3.47 -9.29 10.55
C VAL A 117 -3.19 -10.43 9.58
N HIS A 118 -2.82 -10.12 8.33
CA HIS A 118 -2.54 -11.11 7.30
C HIS A 118 -1.34 -12.00 7.66
N ILE A 119 -0.27 -11.42 8.19
CA ILE A 119 0.96 -12.16 8.51
C ILE A 119 0.86 -12.86 9.86
N SER A 120 0.14 -12.28 10.85
CA SER A 120 0.08 -12.81 12.20
C SER A 120 -0.97 -13.91 12.37
N PHE A 121 -2.23 -13.51 12.42
CA PHE A 121 -3.33 -14.43 12.76
C PHE A 121 -4.01 -15.02 11.53
N ASN A 122 -3.83 -14.38 10.37
CA ASN A 122 -4.45 -14.72 9.09
C ASN A 122 -5.98 -14.98 9.18
N ASN A 123 -6.68 -14.26 10.06
CA ASN A 123 -8.12 -14.36 10.20
C ASN A 123 -8.79 -13.74 8.95
N THR A 124 -9.44 -14.57 8.15
CA THR A 124 -10.00 -14.17 6.84
C THR A 124 -11.11 -13.13 6.97
N ALA A 125 -11.97 -13.23 7.99
CA ALA A 125 -13.07 -12.28 8.20
C ALA A 125 -12.53 -10.89 8.61
N ALA A 126 -11.63 -10.84 9.59
CA ALA A 126 -11.00 -9.60 10.03
C ALA A 126 -10.21 -8.94 8.91
N ARG A 127 -9.42 -9.73 8.16
CA ARG A 127 -8.65 -9.27 7.01
C ARG A 127 -9.55 -8.69 5.91
N GLY A 128 -10.66 -9.38 5.59
CA GLY A 128 -11.64 -8.92 4.62
C GLY A 128 -12.31 -7.61 5.03
N ALA A 129 -12.72 -7.47 6.29
CA ALA A 129 -13.30 -6.23 6.81
C ALA A 129 -12.32 -5.05 6.72
N ILE A 130 -11.07 -5.23 7.16
CA ILE A 130 -10.04 -4.18 7.11
C ILE A 130 -9.73 -3.81 5.65
N TRP A 131 -9.71 -4.79 4.74
CA TRP A 131 -9.55 -4.55 3.32
C TRP A 131 -10.67 -3.66 2.76
N ILE A 132 -11.93 -3.93 3.10
CA ILE A 132 -13.07 -3.11 2.69
C ILE A 132 -12.91 -1.66 3.18
N PHE A 133 -12.50 -1.44 4.43
CA PHE A 133 -12.24 -0.08 4.93
C PHE A 133 -11.13 0.62 4.15
N SER A 134 -10.05 -0.07 3.80
CA SER A 134 -8.99 0.52 2.98
C SER A 134 -9.49 0.89 1.58
N GLN A 135 -10.30 0.01 0.93
CA GLN A 135 -10.87 0.31 -0.38
C GLN A 135 -11.86 1.48 -0.33
N THR A 136 -12.64 1.58 0.76
CA THR A 136 -13.54 2.73 0.96
C THR A 136 -12.76 4.03 1.07
N ALA A 137 -11.66 4.05 1.83
CA ALA A 137 -10.80 5.23 1.92
C ALA A 137 -10.19 5.61 0.56
N LEU A 138 -9.75 4.62 -0.23
CA LEU A 138 -9.23 4.84 -1.58
C LEU A 138 -10.30 5.36 -2.54
N LEU A 139 -11.52 4.82 -2.48
CA LEU A 139 -12.65 5.30 -3.28
C LEU A 139 -13.00 6.75 -2.94
N LEU A 140 -13.04 7.11 -1.65
CA LEU A 140 -13.28 8.49 -1.22
C LEU A 140 -12.16 9.43 -1.68
N LEU A 141 -10.91 8.98 -1.63
CA LEU A 141 -9.77 9.71 -2.17
C LEU A 141 -9.95 9.95 -3.68
N PHE A 142 -10.34 8.93 -4.44
CA PHE A 142 -10.60 9.04 -5.88
C PHE A 142 -11.73 10.02 -6.18
N LEU A 143 -12.89 9.86 -5.54
CA LEU A 143 -14.06 10.73 -5.79
C LEU A 143 -13.76 12.19 -5.42
N GLY A 144 -13.08 12.42 -4.31
CA GLY A 144 -12.65 13.76 -3.91
C GLY A 144 -11.64 14.37 -4.88
N THR A 145 -10.63 13.61 -5.31
CA THR A 145 -9.66 14.07 -6.31
C THR A 145 -10.34 14.42 -7.63
N ALA A 146 -11.22 13.54 -8.11
CA ALA A 146 -11.99 13.79 -9.34
C ALA A 146 -12.85 15.04 -9.23
N TYR A 147 -13.52 15.23 -8.10
CA TYR A 147 -14.32 16.45 -7.86
C TYR A 147 -13.46 17.72 -7.96
N TYR A 148 -12.31 17.76 -7.28
CA TYR A 148 -11.45 18.95 -7.31
C TYR A 148 -10.88 19.23 -8.71
N VAL A 149 -10.40 18.19 -9.40
CA VAL A 149 -9.82 18.37 -10.75
C VAL A 149 -10.84 18.74 -11.81
N LEU A 150 -12.09 18.26 -11.70
CA LEU A 150 -13.14 18.57 -12.67
C LEU A 150 -13.88 19.88 -12.37
N SER A 151 -13.75 20.44 -11.15
CA SER A 151 -14.37 21.70 -10.75
C SER A 151 -13.42 22.91 -10.82
N SER A 152 -12.13 22.69 -11.05
CA SER A 152 -11.11 23.72 -11.30
C SER A 152 -11.08 24.10 -12.77
#